data_335b48a80b1a1a98c50e14ec8943bd19
#
_entry.id   335b48a80b1a1a98c50e14ec8943bd19
#
_cell.length_a   1.000
_cell.length_b   1.000
_cell.length_c   1.000
_cell.angle_alpha   90.00
_cell.angle_beta   90.00
_cell.angle_gamma   90.00
#
_symmetry.space_group_name_H-M   'P 1'
#
loop_
_entity.id
_entity.type
_entity.pdbx_description
1 polymer ?
#
loop_
_entity_poly.entity_id
_entity_poly.type
_entity_poly.pdbx_seq_one_letter_code
_entity_poly.pdbx_strand_id
1 'polypeptide(L)'
;MRLIKPSFEIKEQESGLSGIYKQIEWAGRHCYKSLDKITEDSAKEFVDRMIKSGHGAMLEHGTVYLSLDMTSREQYFKYCYNKFSKANSTGSAEYSTWRGFVTTNLRVLVENDWLEDLQYICEPTEYHERRHTVKFICDRGVSHEFVRHRVFSFAQESTRYCNYSKDKFGNEITCILPPWLSENDIPKGFGYTSDDWGSLICEFYYEATEKGESEGFNIEPVRNFVFALQTSEQLYFSLLKEGWKAQEARSVLPNALKTELVMTGFESDWKHFFELRCPGSAHPQARELAIPLQEKFKELKWVD
;
A
#
# COMPACT_ATOMS: atom_id res chain seq x y z
N MET A 1 -2.54 -2.89 -22.48
CA MET A 1 -2.30 -1.92 -21.39
C MET A 1 -3.64 -1.32 -20.95
N ARG A 2 -3.85 -1.17 -19.66
CA ARG A 2 -5.05 -0.58 -19.07
C ARG A 2 -4.69 0.67 -18.26
N LEU A 3 -5.51 1.73 -18.34
CA LEU A 3 -5.42 2.92 -17.50
C LEU A 3 -6.55 2.87 -16.45
N ILE A 4 -6.23 3.17 -15.20
CA ILE A 4 -7.20 3.25 -14.10
C ILE A 4 -6.96 4.49 -13.25
N LYS A 5 -7.99 4.97 -12.56
CA LYS A 5 -7.84 6.00 -11.54
C LYS A 5 -7.20 5.43 -10.27
N PRO A 6 -6.43 6.25 -9.53
CA PRO A 6 -5.95 5.86 -8.22
C PRO A 6 -7.11 5.74 -7.23
N SER A 7 -6.92 4.95 -6.18
CA SER A 7 -7.93 4.76 -5.14
C SER A 7 -7.30 4.33 -3.83
N PHE A 8 -8.09 4.36 -2.75
CA PHE A 8 -7.70 3.81 -1.47
C PHE A 8 -8.82 2.98 -0.85
N GLU A 9 -8.45 2.11 0.07
CA GLU A 9 -9.33 1.29 0.88
C GLU A 9 -8.83 1.28 2.32
N ILE A 10 -9.71 1.58 3.28
CA ILE A 10 -9.40 1.45 4.71
C ILE A 10 -9.68 0.02 5.12
N LYS A 11 -8.73 -0.62 5.78
CA LYS A 11 -8.87 -1.98 6.28
C LYS A 11 -8.90 -1.96 7.82
N GLU A 12 -10.04 -2.27 8.39
CA GLU A 12 -10.16 -2.46 9.84
C GLU A 12 -9.67 -3.86 10.23
N GLN A 13 -8.91 -3.92 11.32
CA GLN A 13 -8.44 -5.16 11.90
C GLN A 13 -9.53 -5.77 12.78
N GLU A 14 -9.81 -7.05 12.60
CA GLU A 14 -10.71 -7.80 13.48
C GLU A 14 -10.11 -7.97 14.88
N SER A 15 -10.96 -8.22 15.86
CA SER A 15 -10.57 -8.41 17.26
C SER A 15 -9.73 -9.65 17.54
N GLY A 16 -8.90 -9.56 18.56
CA GLY A 16 -8.15 -10.68 19.12
C GLY A 16 -6.99 -11.18 18.22
N LEU A 17 -6.34 -12.25 18.65
CA LEU A 17 -5.16 -12.80 17.97
C LEU A 17 -5.46 -13.27 16.54
N SER A 18 -6.63 -13.83 16.30
CA SER A 18 -7.05 -14.23 14.95
C SER A 18 -7.15 -13.02 14.02
N GLY A 19 -7.70 -11.91 14.50
CA GLY A 19 -7.79 -10.65 13.74
C GLY A 19 -6.41 -10.09 13.41
N ILE A 20 -5.46 -10.16 14.33
CA ILE A 20 -4.07 -9.76 14.10
C ILE A 20 -3.45 -10.59 12.96
N TYR A 21 -3.64 -11.91 12.99
CA TYR A 21 -3.09 -12.79 11.96
C TYR A 21 -3.72 -12.58 10.58
N LYS A 22 -5.04 -12.40 10.52
CA LYS A 22 -5.76 -12.08 9.28
C LYS A 22 -5.30 -10.75 8.68
N GLN A 23 -5.05 -9.74 9.51
CA GLN A 23 -4.53 -8.44 9.07
C GLN A 23 -3.14 -8.56 8.45
N ILE A 24 -2.25 -9.33 9.06
CA ILE A 24 -0.89 -9.61 8.56
C ILE A 24 -0.97 -10.38 7.23
N GLU A 25 -1.80 -11.40 7.16
CA GLU A 25 -1.97 -12.18 5.94
C GLU A 25 -2.51 -11.30 4.81
N TRP A 26 -3.55 -10.52 5.07
CA TRP A 26 -4.13 -9.63 4.08
C TRP A 26 -3.09 -8.66 3.50
N ALA A 27 -2.30 -7.98 4.35
CA ALA A 27 -1.24 -7.09 3.90
C ALA A 27 -0.16 -7.83 3.08
N GLY A 28 0.30 -8.98 3.56
CA GLY A 28 1.32 -9.77 2.88
C GLY A 28 0.84 -10.35 1.55
N ARG A 29 -0.43 -10.78 1.46
CA ARG A 29 -1.00 -11.29 0.21
C ARG A 29 -1.09 -10.23 -0.89
N HIS A 30 -1.29 -8.95 -0.54
CA HIS A 30 -1.18 -7.84 -1.49
C HIS A 30 0.24 -7.73 -2.06
N CYS A 31 1.27 -7.85 -1.23
CA CYS A 31 2.67 -7.83 -1.67
C CYS A 31 2.98 -8.92 -2.72
N TYR A 32 2.46 -10.11 -2.53
CA TYR A 32 2.71 -11.27 -3.40
C TYR A 32 1.62 -11.53 -4.45
N LYS A 33 0.58 -10.70 -4.50
CA LYS A 33 -0.58 -10.91 -5.39
C LYS A 33 -1.15 -12.33 -5.29
N SER A 34 -1.47 -12.73 -4.07
CA SER A 34 -1.94 -14.06 -3.73
C SER A 34 -3.16 -14.05 -2.79
N LEU A 35 -4.04 -13.05 -2.97
CA LEU A 35 -5.30 -12.92 -2.21
C LEU A 35 -6.23 -14.13 -2.42
N ASP A 36 -6.15 -14.76 -3.59
CA ASP A 36 -6.83 -16.00 -3.93
C ASP A 36 -6.52 -17.18 -2.99
N LYS A 37 -5.45 -17.06 -2.19
CA LYS A 37 -5.02 -18.09 -1.22
C LYS A 37 -5.50 -17.81 0.21
N ILE A 38 -6.26 -16.74 0.44
CA ILE A 38 -6.87 -16.48 1.74
C ILE A 38 -8.03 -17.44 1.94
N THR A 39 -7.99 -18.19 3.03
CA THR A 39 -9.07 -19.07 3.50
C THR A 39 -9.35 -18.75 4.97
N GLU A 40 -10.37 -19.37 5.54
CA GLU A 40 -10.74 -19.16 6.94
C GLU A 40 -9.58 -19.44 7.91
N ASP A 41 -8.76 -20.46 7.62
CA ASP A 41 -7.69 -20.96 8.49
C ASP A 41 -6.27 -20.60 8.03
N SER A 42 -6.10 -19.92 6.87
CA SER A 42 -4.78 -19.69 6.27
C SER A 42 -3.90 -18.69 7.02
N ALA A 43 -4.49 -17.81 7.82
CA ALA A 43 -3.79 -16.68 8.44
C ALA A 43 -2.69 -17.13 9.40
N LYS A 44 -2.96 -18.13 10.24
CA LYS A 44 -1.96 -18.65 11.19
C LYS A 44 -0.75 -19.24 10.48
N GLU A 45 -0.96 -20.10 9.49
CA GLU A 45 0.13 -20.70 8.71
C GLU A 45 0.94 -19.64 7.97
N PHE A 46 0.27 -18.59 7.48
CA PHE A 46 0.95 -17.48 6.82
C PHE A 46 1.88 -16.75 7.79
N VAL A 47 1.39 -16.40 8.99
CA VAL A 47 2.19 -15.71 10.03
C VAL A 47 3.35 -16.58 10.50
N ASP A 48 3.11 -17.86 10.81
CA ASP A 48 4.15 -18.81 11.24
C ASP A 48 5.29 -18.90 10.19
N ARG A 49 4.93 -18.89 8.88
CA ARG A 49 5.90 -18.88 7.79
C ARG A 49 6.68 -17.55 7.72
N MET A 50 6.04 -16.39 7.95
CA MET A 50 6.71 -15.10 7.99
C MET A 50 7.72 -15.02 9.14
N ILE A 51 7.35 -15.51 10.32
CA ILE A 51 8.25 -15.61 11.47
C ILE A 51 9.44 -16.52 11.14
N LYS A 52 9.18 -17.73 10.65
CA LYS A 52 10.23 -18.72 10.32
C LYS A 52 11.20 -18.24 9.24
N SER A 53 10.73 -17.47 8.28
CA SER A 53 11.54 -16.94 7.17
C SER A 53 12.20 -15.59 7.48
N GLY A 54 11.97 -15.00 8.65
CA GLY A 54 12.51 -13.69 9.03
C GLY A 54 11.90 -12.51 8.27
N HIS A 55 10.72 -12.69 7.64
CA HIS A 55 10.01 -11.60 6.92
C HIS A 55 9.23 -10.72 7.89
N GLY A 56 9.93 -10.09 8.84
CA GLY A 56 9.36 -9.29 9.92
C GLY A 56 8.50 -8.11 9.46
N ALA A 57 8.78 -7.53 8.27
CA ALA A 57 8.04 -6.38 7.76
C ALA A 57 6.51 -6.63 7.65
N MET A 58 6.09 -7.86 7.29
CA MET A 58 4.66 -8.18 7.22
C MET A 58 4.02 -8.22 8.61
N LEU A 59 4.75 -8.67 9.63
CA LEU A 59 4.27 -8.76 11.02
C LEU A 59 3.93 -7.39 11.61
N GLU A 60 4.51 -6.31 11.08
CA GLU A 60 4.24 -4.93 11.52
C GLU A 60 2.77 -4.50 11.28
N HIS A 61 2.08 -5.10 10.30
CA HIS A 61 0.70 -4.77 9.98
C HIS A 61 -0.30 -5.31 11.01
N GLY A 62 0.10 -6.29 11.83
CA GLY A 62 -0.71 -6.81 12.93
C GLY A 62 -0.58 -5.93 14.16
N THR A 63 -1.58 -5.08 14.42
CA THR A 63 -1.61 -4.21 15.59
C THR A 63 -1.98 -5.02 16.83
N VAL A 64 -1.25 -4.84 17.92
CA VAL A 64 -1.48 -5.49 19.22
C VAL A 64 -1.83 -4.42 20.25
N TYR A 65 -2.98 -4.56 20.89
CA TYR A 65 -3.40 -3.74 22.01
C TYR A 65 -3.30 -4.58 23.29
N LEU A 66 -2.62 -4.04 24.31
CA LEU A 66 -2.40 -4.73 25.59
C LEU A 66 -2.93 -3.87 26.72
N SER A 67 -3.62 -4.50 27.68
CA SER A 67 -4.01 -3.88 28.95
C SER A 67 -3.31 -4.60 30.11
N LEU A 68 -2.51 -3.85 30.86
CA LEU A 68 -1.66 -4.36 31.93
C LEU A 68 -2.14 -3.78 33.28
N ASP A 69 -2.06 -4.59 34.33
CA ASP A 69 -2.37 -4.16 35.70
C ASP A 69 -1.10 -4.06 36.56
N MET A 70 -1.29 -3.88 37.86
CA MET A 70 -0.19 -3.76 38.80
C MET A 70 0.73 -4.98 38.82
N THR A 71 0.22 -6.18 38.57
CA THR A 71 0.99 -7.42 38.58
C THR A 71 1.88 -7.56 37.36
N SER A 72 1.52 -6.92 36.26
CA SER A 72 2.22 -6.89 34.97
C SER A 72 2.89 -5.54 34.66
N ARG A 73 3.09 -4.70 35.70
CA ARG A 73 3.64 -3.34 35.53
C ARG A 73 5.08 -3.32 35.01
N GLU A 74 5.88 -4.32 35.30
CA GLU A 74 7.23 -4.42 34.76
C GLU A 74 7.24 -4.61 33.23
N GLN A 75 6.30 -5.41 32.72
CA GLN A 75 6.14 -5.61 31.26
C GLN A 75 5.76 -4.31 30.55
N TYR A 76 5.01 -3.42 31.20
CA TYR A 76 4.66 -2.13 30.60
C TYR A 76 5.88 -1.26 30.28
N PHE A 77 6.88 -1.22 31.16
CA PHE A 77 8.03 -0.33 30.98
C PHE A 77 8.87 -0.68 29.77
N LYS A 78 8.96 -1.95 29.38
CA LYS A 78 9.72 -2.34 28.18
C LYS A 78 9.11 -1.70 26.90
N TYR A 79 7.80 -1.50 26.86
CA TYR A 79 7.11 -0.82 25.75
C TYR A 79 7.30 0.70 25.78
N CYS A 80 7.45 1.33 26.93
CA CYS A 80 7.74 2.76 27.02
C CYS A 80 9.08 3.13 26.37
N TYR A 81 10.03 2.21 26.33
CA TYR A 81 11.34 2.41 25.70
C TYR A 81 11.41 1.87 24.26
N ASN A 82 10.38 1.20 23.79
CA ASN A 82 10.32 0.67 22.43
C ASN A 82 9.79 1.73 21.46
N LYS A 83 10.58 2.11 20.48
CA LYS A 83 10.25 3.18 19.51
C LYS A 83 9.08 2.86 18.56
N PHE A 84 8.66 1.60 18.48
CA PHE A 84 7.53 1.14 17.65
C PHE A 84 6.26 0.89 18.47
N SER A 85 6.28 1.29 19.74
CA SER A 85 5.17 1.13 20.67
C SER A 85 4.74 2.50 21.21
N LYS A 86 3.46 2.62 21.52
CA LYS A 86 2.89 3.75 22.27
C LYS A 86 2.34 3.21 23.57
N ALA A 87 2.68 3.85 24.67
CA ALA A 87 2.28 3.42 26.00
C ALA A 87 1.67 4.58 26.77
N ASN A 88 0.55 4.33 27.43
CA ASN A 88 -0.17 5.26 28.27
C ASN A 88 -0.58 4.56 29.58
N SER A 89 -0.83 5.30 30.66
CA SER A 89 -1.26 4.71 31.90
C SER A 89 -2.23 5.62 32.66
N THR A 90 -3.08 5.01 33.46
CA THR A 90 -4.05 5.70 34.30
C THR A 90 -4.01 5.14 35.73
N GLY A 91 -4.65 5.85 36.69
CA GLY A 91 -4.73 5.44 38.08
C GLY A 91 -3.43 5.68 38.84
N SER A 92 -3.37 5.14 40.05
CA SER A 92 -2.24 5.28 40.97
C SER A 92 -1.71 3.93 41.43
N ALA A 93 -0.39 3.79 41.43
CA ALA A 93 0.27 2.61 41.97
C ALA A 93 0.07 2.51 43.52
N GLU A 94 0.01 3.65 44.19
CA GLU A 94 -0.19 3.73 45.64
C GLU A 94 -1.52 3.12 46.08
N TYR A 95 -2.58 3.33 45.25
CA TYR A 95 -3.92 2.82 45.55
C TYR A 95 -4.25 1.52 44.79
N SER A 96 -3.25 0.88 44.19
CA SER A 96 -3.43 -0.35 43.36
C SER A 96 -4.46 -0.22 42.25
N THR A 97 -4.71 1.01 41.77
CA THR A 97 -5.65 1.31 40.68
C THR A 97 -4.93 1.50 39.32
N TRP A 98 -3.61 1.37 39.32
CA TRP A 98 -2.83 1.60 38.10
C TRP A 98 -3.21 0.63 37.00
N ARG A 99 -3.33 1.15 35.80
CA ARG A 99 -3.51 0.41 34.54
C ARG A 99 -2.58 0.96 33.46
N GLY A 100 -1.91 0.09 32.74
CA GLY A 100 -1.09 0.42 31.57
C GLY A 100 -1.79 -0.03 30.28
N PHE A 101 -1.70 0.80 29.25
CA PHE A 101 -2.28 0.56 27.94
C PHE A 101 -1.15 0.69 26.90
N VAL A 102 -1.00 -0.33 26.08
CA VAL A 102 0.07 -0.40 25.07
C VAL A 102 -0.50 -0.68 23.70
N THR A 103 -0.14 0.12 22.73
CA THR A 103 -0.32 -0.19 21.30
C THR A 103 1.02 -0.48 20.67
N THR A 104 1.15 -1.65 20.08
CA THR A 104 2.36 -2.12 19.41
C THR A 104 2.00 -2.97 18.18
N ASN A 105 2.92 -3.78 17.70
CA ASN A 105 2.68 -4.70 16.59
C ASN A 105 3.35 -6.06 16.83
N LEU A 106 2.91 -7.09 16.10
CA LEU A 106 3.39 -8.45 16.30
C LEU A 106 4.90 -8.60 16.05
N ARG A 107 5.49 -7.81 15.14
CA ARG A 107 6.94 -7.83 14.92
C ARG A 107 7.73 -7.49 16.17
N VAL A 108 7.29 -6.48 16.93
CA VAL A 108 7.94 -6.08 18.19
C VAL A 108 7.95 -7.25 19.17
N LEU A 109 6.84 -7.96 19.32
CA LEU A 109 6.76 -9.10 20.22
C LEU A 109 7.68 -10.24 19.78
N VAL A 110 7.71 -10.54 18.49
CA VAL A 110 8.54 -11.62 17.92
C VAL A 110 10.04 -11.30 18.06
N GLU A 111 10.46 -10.09 17.66
CA GLU A 111 11.90 -9.73 17.63
C GLU A 111 12.51 -9.53 19.02
N ASN A 112 11.68 -9.32 20.06
CA ASN A 112 12.14 -9.14 21.44
C ASN A 112 11.85 -10.35 22.33
N ASP A 113 11.31 -11.46 21.80
CA ASP A 113 10.87 -12.63 22.57
C ASP A 113 9.80 -12.32 23.63
N TRP A 114 8.85 -11.38 23.28
CA TRP A 114 7.76 -10.95 24.16
C TRP A 114 6.40 -11.57 23.79
N LEU A 115 6.37 -12.69 23.08
CA LEU A 115 5.12 -13.33 22.64
C LEU A 115 4.22 -13.75 23.81
N GLU A 116 4.77 -13.98 24.99
CA GLU A 116 4.01 -14.26 26.22
C GLU A 116 3.05 -13.13 26.61
N ASP A 117 3.36 -11.88 26.22
CA ASP A 117 2.50 -10.72 26.49
C ASP A 117 1.19 -10.74 25.72
N LEU A 118 1.04 -11.64 24.72
CA LEU A 118 -0.23 -11.84 24.04
C LEU A 118 -1.36 -12.30 25.01
N GLN A 119 -1.01 -12.77 26.22
CA GLN A 119 -2.01 -13.02 27.27
C GLN A 119 -2.72 -11.76 27.74
N TYR A 120 -2.15 -10.57 27.54
CA TYR A 120 -2.71 -9.27 27.91
C TYR A 120 -3.47 -8.59 26.78
N ILE A 121 -3.72 -9.28 25.65
CA ILE A 121 -4.49 -8.71 24.52
C ILE A 121 -5.85 -8.22 25.01
N CYS A 122 -6.22 -7.04 24.54
CA CYS A 122 -7.53 -6.45 24.79
C CYS A 122 -8.08 -5.74 23.54
N GLU A 123 -9.34 -5.35 23.59
CA GLU A 123 -9.90 -4.40 22.63
C GLU A 123 -9.31 -3.01 22.87
N PRO A 124 -9.13 -2.19 21.79
CA PRO A 124 -8.63 -0.83 21.95
C PRO A 124 -9.59 0.02 22.77
N THR A 125 -9.07 0.72 23.78
CA THR A 125 -9.80 1.68 24.62
C THR A 125 -9.43 3.12 24.24
N GLU A 126 -10.04 4.11 24.87
CA GLU A 126 -9.70 5.54 24.73
C GLU A 126 -8.26 5.89 25.16
N TYR A 127 -7.60 5.00 25.92
CA TYR A 127 -6.22 5.17 26.38
C TYR A 127 -5.18 4.60 25.43
N HIS A 128 -5.61 3.87 24.39
CA HIS A 128 -4.72 3.38 23.34
C HIS A 128 -4.65 4.38 22.19
N GLU A 129 -3.46 4.77 21.77
CA GLU A 129 -3.32 5.40 20.46
C GLU A 129 -3.56 4.34 19.39
N ARG A 130 -4.57 4.53 18.54
CA ARG A 130 -4.96 3.55 17.54
C ARG A 130 -4.00 3.55 16.37
N ARG A 131 -3.91 2.41 15.70
CA ARG A 131 -3.24 2.27 14.40
C ARG A 131 -4.26 1.92 13.32
N HIS A 132 -4.16 2.60 12.19
CA HIS A 132 -5.05 2.39 11.04
C HIS A 132 -4.27 1.88 9.85
N THR A 133 -4.92 1.04 9.05
CA THR A 133 -4.35 0.44 7.84
C THR A 133 -5.10 0.94 6.63
N VAL A 134 -4.37 1.44 5.64
CA VAL A 134 -4.90 1.89 4.35
C VAL A 134 -4.13 1.20 3.24
N LYS A 135 -4.86 0.66 2.27
CA LYS A 135 -4.32 0.20 1.00
C LYS A 135 -4.52 1.28 -0.05
N PHE A 136 -3.46 1.68 -0.72
CA PHE A 136 -3.49 2.57 -1.87
C PHE A 136 -3.31 1.79 -3.16
N ILE A 137 -4.09 2.12 -4.17
CA ILE A 137 -3.82 1.83 -5.58
C ILE A 137 -3.30 3.13 -6.18
N CYS A 138 -2.02 3.17 -6.48
CA CYS A 138 -1.33 4.36 -6.98
C CYS A 138 -0.24 3.96 -7.98
N ASP A 139 0.39 4.94 -8.60
CA ASP A 139 1.58 4.69 -9.41
C ASP A 139 2.84 4.51 -8.54
N ARG A 140 3.91 4.07 -9.17
CA ARG A 140 5.18 3.85 -8.47
C ARG A 140 5.83 5.15 -8.03
N GLY A 141 5.65 6.27 -8.75
CA GLY A 141 6.15 7.59 -8.36
C GLY A 141 5.55 8.02 -7.03
N VAL A 142 4.22 7.98 -6.89
CA VAL A 142 3.50 8.28 -5.64
C VAL A 142 3.92 7.33 -4.52
N SER A 143 4.03 6.04 -4.81
CA SER A 143 4.45 5.08 -3.78
C SER A 143 5.84 5.39 -3.23
N HIS A 144 6.78 5.88 -4.06
CA HIS A 144 8.11 6.32 -3.61
C HIS A 144 8.06 7.58 -2.72
N GLU A 145 7.02 8.41 -2.84
CA GLU A 145 6.81 9.52 -1.91
C GLU A 145 6.21 9.05 -0.58
N PHE A 146 5.28 8.11 -0.62
CA PHE A 146 4.60 7.61 0.58
C PHE A 146 5.53 6.79 1.48
N VAL A 147 6.40 5.95 0.92
CA VAL A 147 7.36 5.16 1.72
C VAL A 147 8.44 6.00 2.41
N ARG A 148 8.51 7.31 2.15
CA ARG A 148 9.39 8.23 2.90
C ARG A 148 8.88 8.52 4.31
N HIS A 149 7.61 8.25 4.61
CA HIS A 149 7.04 8.32 5.95
C HIS A 149 7.49 7.10 6.79
N ARG A 150 8.74 7.12 7.26
CA ARG A 150 9.49 5.98 7.82
C ARG A 150 8.86 5.34 9.07
N VAL A 151 7.94 6.03 9.73
CA VAL A 151 7.24 5.56 10.93
C VAL A 151 6.14 4.54 10.61
N PHE A 152 5.68 4.53 9.36
CA PHE A 152 4.68 3.56 8.90
C PHE A 152 5.28 2.19 8.61
N SER A 153 4.42 1.19 8.72
CA SER A 153 4.65 -0.16 8.19
C SER A 153 4.19 -0.24 6.74
N PHE A 154 4.97 -0.88 5.88
CA PHE A 154 4.71 -0.94 4.45
C PHE A 154 4.69 -2.37 3.92
N ALA A 155 3.66 -2.69 3.11
CA ALA A 155 3.66 -3.85 2.22
C ALA A 155 3.29 -3.37 0.81
N GLN A 156 4.16 -3.58 -0.16
CA GLN A 156 4.00 -3.11 -1.53
C GLN A 156 4.00 -4.26 -2.52
N GLU A 157 3.15 -4.19 -3.55
CA GLU A 157 3.15 -5.12 -4.68
C GLU A 157 4.55 -5.25 -5.28
N SER A 158 5.04 -6.48 -5.32
CA SER A 158 6.42 -6.75 -5.72
C SER A 158 6.55 -7.08 -7.20
N THR A 159 7.13 -6.18 -7.98
CA THR A 159 7.46 -6.44 -9.40
C THR A 159 8.56 -7.50 -9.60
N ARG A 160 9.17 -8.02 -8.52
CA ARG A 160 10.09 -9.16 -8.59
C ARG A 160 9.36 -10.48 -8.76
N TYR A 161 8.17 -10.60 -8.12
CA TYR A 161 7.37 -11.82 -8.11
C TYR A 161 6.15 -11.74 -9.02
N CYS A 162 5.67 -10.52 -9.32
CA CYS A 162 4.55 -10.31 -10.23
C CYS A 162 5.05 -10.32 -11.67
N ASN A 163 4.69 -11.35 -12.41
CA ASN A 163 4.93 -11.47 -13.84
C ASN A 163 3.62 -11.16 -14.56
N TYR A 164 3.55 -9.99 -15.22
CA TYR A 164 2.34 -9.49 -15.86
C TYR A 164 1.94 -10.27 -17.13
N SER A 165 2.79 -11.16 -17.65
CA SER A 165 2.43 -12.08 -18.74
C SER A 165 1.59 -13.28 -18.31
N LYS A 166 1.23 -13.39 -17.03
CA LYS A 166 0.39 -14.49 -16.53
C LYS A 166 -1.09 -14.08 -16.55
N ASP A 167 -1.97 -15.04 -16.81
CA ASP A 167 -3.43 -14.83 -16.93
C ASP A 167 -4.03 -14.11 -15.72
N LYS A 168 -3.54 -14.36 -14.51
CA LYS A 168 -3.99 -13.67 -13.30
C LYS A 168 -3.75 -12.15 -13.30
N PHE A 169 -2.92 -11.63 -14.20
CA PHE A 169 -2.67 -10.21 -14.41
C PHE A 169 -3.30 -9.71 -15.72
N GLY A 170 -4.06 -10.55 -16.45
CA GLY A 170 -4.74 -10.19 -17.68
C GLY A 170 -3.83 -10.08 -18.89
N ASN A 171 -2.59 -10.54 -18.80
CA ASN A 171 -1.56 -10.44 -19.86
C ASN A 171 -1.35 -8.99 -20.33
N GLU A 172 -1.52 -8.02 -19.42
CA GLU A 172 -1.32 -6.60 -19.68
C GLU A 172 -0.74 -5.89 -18.45
N ILE A 173 -0.06 -4.75 -18.66
CA ILE A 173 0.24 -3.86 -17.55
C ILE A 173 -0.93 -2.92 -17.27
N THR A 174 -1.06 -2.54 -16.02
CA THR A 174 -2.00 -1.49 -15.61
C THR A 174 -1.22 -0.26 -15.19
N CYS A 175 -1.59 0.91 -15.68
CA CYS A 175 -0.99 2.20 -15.32
C CYS A 175 -2.04 3.11 -14.69
N ILE A 176 -1.58 4.09 -13.91
CA ILE A 176 -2.44 5.09 -13.27
C ILE A 176 -2.62 6.28 -14.20
N LEU A 177 -3.88 6.68 -14.39
CA LEU A 177 -4.23 7.92 -15.08
C LEU A 177 -3.92 9.10 -14.15
N PRO A 178 -3.03 10.02 -14.53
CA PRO A 178 -2.70 11.17 -13.70
C PRO A 178 -3.84 12.19 -13.65
N PRO A 179 -3.98 13.00 -12.57
CA PRO A 179 -5.14 13.88 -12.35
C PRO A 179 -5.25 15.05 -13.35
N TRP A 180 -4.21 15.33 -14.12
CA TRP A 180 -4.23 16.34 -15.20
C TRP A 180 -4.71 15.79 -16.55
N LEU A 181 -5.09 14.51 -16.61
CA LEU A 181 -5.71 13.87 -17.77
C LEU A 181 -7.08 13.31 -17.37
N SER A 182 -8.05 13.47 -18.27
CA SER A 182 -9.35 12.80 -18.15
C SER A 182 -9.42 11.56 -19.04
N GLU A 183 -10.37 10.67 -18.76
CA GLU A 183 -10.61 9.50 -19.62
C GLU A 183 -11.00 9.90 -21.04
N ASN A 184 -11.61 11.11 -21.20
CA ASN A 184 -11.99 11.64 -22.50
C ASN A 184 -10.79 12.14 -23.31
N ASP A 185 -9.67 12.45 -22.67
CA ASP A 185 -8.44 12.86 -23.34
C ASP A 185 -7.69 11.67 -23.95
N ILE A 186 -8.04 10.44 -23.53
CA ILE A 186 -7.42 9.22 -24.04
C ILE A 186 -8.11 8.82 -25.36
N PRO A 187 -7.38 8.75 -26.47
CA PRO A 187 -7.93 8.38 -27.77
C PRO A 187 -8.63 7.02 -27.73
N LYS A 188 -9.85 6.94 -28.30
CA LYS A 188 -10.60 5.69 -28.42
C LYS A 188 -9.88 4.75 -29.39
N GLY A 189 -9.70 3.49 -28.99
CA GLY A 189 -9.03 2.46 -29.81
C GLY A 189 -7.62 2.11 -29.38
N PHE A 190 -7.14 2.63 -28.24
CA PHE A 190 -5.90 2.17 -27.63
C PHE A 190 -6.05 0.77 -27.04
N GLY A 191 -5.67 -0.21 -27.81
CA GLY A 191 -5.71 -1.61 -27.43
C GLY A 191 -5.29 -2.48 -28.60
N TYR A 192 -4.07 -2.31 -29.12
CA TYR A 192 -3.56 -3.16 -30.19
C TYR A 192 -2.59 -4.18 -29.65
N THR A 193 -2.90 -5.44 -29.93
CA THR A 193 -1.96 -6.54 -29.97
C THR A 193 -1.63 -6.78 -31.46
N SER A 194 -0.51 -6.30 -31.95
CA SER A 194 -0.02 -6.72 -33.28
C SER A 194 1.49 -6.90 -33.26
N ASP A 195 1.94 -7.94 -33.98
CA ASP A 195 3.36 -8.30 -34.11
C ASP A 195 4.11 -7.39 -35.09
N ASP A 196 3.43 -6.44 -35.75
CA ASP A 196 4.01 -5.54 -36.76
C ASP A 196 4.22 -4.12 -36.26
N TRP A 197 5.40 -3.88 -35.71
CA TRP A 197 5.78 -2.69 -34.96
C TRP A 197 6.01 -1.42 -35.77
N GLY A 198 6.53 -1.57 -37.02
CA GLY A 198 7.01 -0.44 -37.79
C GLY A 198 5.91 0.40 -38.42
N SER A 199 4.92 -0.23 -39.05
CA SER A 199 3.84 0.42 -39.78
C SER A 199 2.78 1.01 -38.90
N LEU A 200 2.41 0.36 -37.78
CA LEU A 200 1.39 0.84 -36.83
C LEU A 200 1.79 2.13 -36.12
N ILE A 201 3.06 2.28 -35.76
CA ILE A 201 3.60 3.49 -35.14
C ILE A 201 3.46 4.69 -36.11
N CYS A 202 3.73 4.48 -37.39
CA CYS A 202 3.63 5.53 -38.39
C CYS A 202 2.17 5.92 -38.72
N GLU A 203 1.25 4.97 -38.87
CA GLU A 203 -0.18 5.25 -39.12
C GLU A 203 -0.82 5.99 -37.94
N PHE A 204 -0.54 5.56 -36.73
CA PHE A 204 -1.05 6.21 -35.53
C PHE A 204 -0.53 7.65 -35.37
N TYR A 205 0.73 7.89 -35.71
CA TYR A 205 1.32 9.22 -35.71
C TYR A 205 0.64 10.15 -36.72
N TYR A 206 0.22 9.62 -37.86
CA TYR A 206 -0.43 10.40 -38.93
C TYR A 206 -1.90 10.73 -38.64
N GLU A 207 -2.72 9.75 -38.23
CA GLU A 207 -4.16 9.99 -37.96
C GLU A 207 -4.41 10.93 -36.78
N ALA A 208 -3.56 10.90 -35.77
CA ALA A 208 -3.74 11.76 -34.60
C ALA A 208 -3.29 13.21 -34.87
N THR A 209 -2.32 13.44 -35.77
CA THR A 209 -1.92 14.80 -36.18
C THR A 209 -2.98 15.49 -37.02
N GLU A 210 -3.60 14.79 -37.98
CA GLU A 210 -4.66 15.38 -38.81
C GLU A 210 -5.92 15.76 -38.02
N LYS A 211 -6.33 14.93 -37.03
CA LYS A 211 -7.49 15.24 -36.17
C LYS A 211 -7.22 16.34 -35.15
N GLY A 212 -6.00 16.40 -34.58
CA GLY A 212 -5.65 17.39 -33.57
C GLY A 212 -5.54 18.80 -34.13
N GLU A 213 -5.02 18.96 -35.33
CA GLU A 213 -4.91 20.25 -36.02
C GLU A 213 -6.29 20.82 -36.39
N SER A 214 -7.29 19.97 -36.64
CA SER A 214 -8.65 20.39 -37.00
C SER A 214 -9.49 20.90 -35.82
N GLU A 215 -9.18 20.48 -34.58
CA GLU A 215 -9.97 20.80 -33.38
C GLU A 215 -9.30 21.85 -32.46
N GLY A 216 -8.08 22.32 -32.79
CA GLY A 216 -7.34 23.32 -32.00
C GLY A 216 -6.89 22.83 -30.61
N PHE A 217 -6.98 21.54 -30.34
CA PHE A 217 -6.55 20.91 -29.10
C PHE A 217 -5.18 20.28 -29.26
N ASN A 218 -4.21 20.66 -28.42
CA ASN A 218 -2.88 20.05 -28.44
C ASN A 218 -2.91 18.66 -27.80
N ILE A 219 -3.23 17.62 -28.57
CA ILE A 219 -3.30 16.22 -28.14
C ILE A 219 -1.91 15.54 -28.05
N GLU A 220 -0.86 16.21 -28.53
CA GLU A 220 0.46 15.62 -28.65
C GLU A 220 1.05 15.14 -27.31
N PRO A 221 0.94 15.87 -26.17
CA PRO A 221 1.44 15.42 -24.87
C PRO A 221 0.73 14.14 -24.39
N VAL A 222 -0.60 14.05 -24.56
CA VAL A 222 -1.40 12.89 -24.17
C VAL A 222 -0.99 11.67 -24.99
N ARG A 223 -0.87 11.86 -26.29
CA ARG A 223 -0.44 10.83 -27.23
C ARG A 223 0.94 10.30 -26.89
N ASN A 224 1.90 11.19 -26.65
CA ASN A 224 3.27 10.81 -26.27
C ASN A 224 3.29 10.04 -24.94
N PHE A 225 2.47 10.45 -23.97
CA PHE A 225 2.33 9.72 -22.72
C PHE A 225 1.83 8.29 -22.95
N VAL A 226 0.70 8.12 -23.65
CA VAL A 226 0.12 6.80 -23.91
C VAL A 226 1.06 5.93 -24.76
N PHE A 227 1.69 6.50 -25.78
CA PHE A 227 2.69 5.81 -26.59
C PHE A 227 3.88 5.28 -25.78
N ALA A 228 4.40 6.11 -24.85
CA ALA A 228 5.49 5.69 -23.98
C ALA A 228 5.10 4.50 -23.08
N LEU A 229 3.86 4.50 -22.57
CA LEU A 229 3.35 3.41 -21.73
C LEU A 229 3.17 2.12 -22.53
N GLN A 230 2.64 2.20 -23.75
CA GLN A 230 2.45 1.04 -24.64
C GLN A 230 3.80 0.46 -25.08
N THR A 231 4.75 1.31 -25.45
CA THR A 231 6.11 0.89 -25.80
C THR A 231 6.77 0.16 -24.63
N SER A 232 6.60 0.68 -23.41
CA SER A 232 7.12 0.07 -22.19
C SER A 232 6.51 -1.31 -21.94
N GLU A 233 5.20 -1.48 -22.13
CA GLU A 233 4.51 -2.77 -22.03
C GLU A 233 5.07 -3.80 -23.01
N GLN A 234 5.18 -3.41 -24.24
CA GLN A 234 5.63 -4.28 -25.33
C GLN A 234 7.07 -4.71 -25.11
N LEU A 235 7.96 -3.78 -24.74
CA LEU A 235 9.36 -4.10 -24.42
C LEU A 235 9.45 -5.05 -23.22
N TYR A 236 8.62 -4.84 -22.20
CA TYR A 236 8.56 -5.74 -21.04
C TYR A 236 8.20 -7.18 -21.45
N PHE A 237 7.16 -7.34 -22.29
CA PHE A 237 6.76 -8.68 -22.76
C PHE A 237 7.75 -9.30 -23.74
N SER A 238 8.40 -8.50 -24.60
CA SER A 238 9.50 -8.98 -25.46
C SER A 238 10.64 -9.55 -24.63
N LEU A 239 11.12 -8.82 -23.63
CA LEU A 239 12.18 -9.28 -22.73
C LEU A 239 11.81 -10.60 -22.02
N LEU A 240 10.56 -10.74 -21.57
CA LEU A 240 10.08 -11.99 -20.97
C LEU A 240 10.06 -13.14 -21.99
N LYS A 241 9.64 -12.89 -23.24
CA LYS A 241 9.64 -13.87 -24.33
C LYS A 241 11.06 -14.31 -24.70
N GLU A 242 12.03 -13.40 -24.59
CA GLU A 242 13.46 -13.65 -24.80
C GLU A 242 14.13 -14.35 -23.59
N GLY A 243 13.37 -14.67 -22.54
CA GLY A 243 13.85 -15.46 -21.40
C GLY A 243 14.29 -14.66 -20.18
N TRP A 244 14.13 -13.33 -20.18
CA TRP A 244 14.39 -12.53 -18.99
C TRP A 244 13.39 -12.86 -17.88
N LYS A 245 13.85 -12.84 -16.64
CA LYS A 245 12.95 -12.99 -15.48
C LYS A 245 12.20 -11.68 -15.24
N ALA A 246 11.02 -11.76 -14.63
CA ALA A 246 10.22 -10.58 -14.29
C ALA A 246 11.01 -9.51 -13.49
N GLN A 247 11.90 -9.94 -12.59
CA GLN A 247 12.78 -9.06 -11.82
C GLN A 247 13.82 -8.30 -12.67
N GLU A 248 14.11 -8.76 -13.86
CA GLU A 248 15.03 -8.16 -14.82
C GLU A 248 14.24 -7.29 -15.81
N ALA A 249 13.21 -7.86 -16.43
CA ALA A 249 12.36 -7.18 -17.40
C ALA A 249 11.66 -5.94 -16.84
N ARG A 250 11.37 -5.92 -15.53
CA ARG A 250 10.73 -4.75 -14.86
C ARG A 250 11.51 -3.44 -14.99
N SER A 251 12.79 -3.48 -15.39
CA SER A 251 13.63 -2.29 -15.55
C SER A 251 13.10 -1.31 -16.61
N VAL A 252 12.31 -1.80 -17.58
CA VAL A 252 11.68 -0.97 -18.62
C VAL A 252 10.28 -0.48 -18.26
N LEU A 253 9.73 -0.86 -17.09
CA LEU A 253 8.40 -0.44 -16.67
C LEU A 253 8.39 1.03 -16.20
N PRO A 254 7.34 1.80 -16.56
CA PRO A 254 7.27 3.23 -16.27
C PRO A 254 6.94 3.52 -14.81
N ASN A 255 7.22 4.75 -14.34
CA ASN A 255 6.76 5.22 -13.03
C ASN A 255 5.23 5.26 -12.91
N ALA A 256 4.51 5.45 -14.02
CA ALA A 256 3.05 5.40 -14.07
C ALA A 256 2.48 3.99 -13.83
N LEU A 257 3.33 2.93 -13.77
CA LEU A 257 2.89 1.57 -13.47
C LEU A 257 2.12 1.55 -12.14
N LYS A 258 0.92 0.97 -12.18
CA LYS A 258 0.09 0.74 -11.00
C LYS A 258 0.83 -0.13 -9.97
N THR A 259 0.74 0.23 -8.72
CA THR A 259 1.15 -0.59 -7.59
C THR A 259 0.08 -0.59 -6.51
N GLU A 260 0.09 -1.59 -5.65
CA GLU A 260 -0.66 -1.61 -4.41
C GLU A 260 0.30 -1.41 -3.25
N LEU A 261 -0.02 -0.44 -2.39
CA LEU A 261 0.77 -0.10 -1.22
C LEU A 261 -0.13 -0.13 0.01
N VAL A 262 0.14 -1.06 0.92
CA VAL A 262 -0.52 -1.11 2.24
C VAL A 262 0.34 -0.34 3.23
N MET A 263 -0.27 0.60 3.92
CA MET A 263 0.36 1.42 4.97
C MET A 263 -0.39 1.23 6.28
N THR A 264 0.34 0.99 7.37
CA THR A 264 -0.21 0.91 8.72
C THR A 264 0.57 1.84 9.63
N GLY A 265 -0.11 2.76 10.34
CA GLY A 265 0.52 3.74 11.23
C GLY A 265 -0.41 4.18 12.34
N PHE A 266 0.14 4.85 13.35
CA PHE A 266 -0.63 5.47 14.43
C PHE A 266 -1.43 6.67 13.92
N GLU A 267 -2.46 7.07 14.65
CA GLU A 267 -3.25 8.28 14.35
C GLU A 267 -2.37 9.52 14.22
N SER A 268 -1.38 9.67 15.10
CA SER A 268 -0.40 10.77 15.05
C SER A 268 0.46 10.74 13.76
N ASP A 269 0.80 9.55 13.28
CA ASP A 269 1.56 9.39 12.04
C ASP A 269 0.70 9.79 10.83
N TRP A 270 -0.57 9.39 10.80
CA TRP A 270 -1.53 9.77 9.76
C TRP A 270 -1.78 11.28 9.76
N LYS A 271 -1.90 11.92 10.93
CA LYS A 271 -2.00 13.39 11.01
C LYS A 271 -0.81 14.05 10.32
N HIS A 272 0.41 13.61 10.63
CA HIS A 272 1.62 14.12 9.98
C HIS A 272 1.67 13.80 8.47
N PHE A 273 1.19 12.64 8.05
CA PHE A 273 1.05 12.31 6.63
C PHE A 273 0.16 13.32 5.91
N PHE A 274 -0.99 13.67 6.45
CA PHE A 274 -1.90 14.65 5.86
C PHE A 274 -1.30 16.06 5.82
N GLU A 275 -0.59 16.48 6.86
CA GLU A 275 0.14 17.76 6.90
C GLU A 275 1.14 17.90 5.73
N LEU A 276 1.74 16.82 5.31
CA LEU A 276 2.73 16.81 4.22
C LEU A 276 2.14 16.51 2.84
N ARG A 277 1.01 15.80 2.74
CA ARG A 277 0.50 15.29 1.46
C ARG A 277 -0.78 15.97 0.97
N CYS A 278 -1.50 16.71 1.83
CA CYS A 278 -2.68 17.48 1.42
C CYS A 278 -2.38 18.91 0.93
N PRO A 279 -1.36 19.65 1.41
CA PRO A 279 -1.10 21.01 0.97
C PRO A 279 -0.82 21.15 -0.52
N GLY A 280 -1.04 22.37 -1.06
CA GLY A 280 -0.82 22.69 -2.48
C GLY A 280 0.62 22.48 -2.98
N SER A 281 1.60 22.42 -2.08
CA SER A 281 3.00 22.12 -2.37
C SER A 281 3.29 20.63 -2.61
N ALA A 282 2.37 19.73 -2.21
CA ALA A 282 2.52 18.30 -2.47
C ALA A 282 2.21 17.97 -3.93
N HIS A 283 2.79 16.89 -4.42
CA HIS A 283 2.56 16.43 -5.80
C HIS A 283 1.06 16.17 -6.06
N PRO A 284 0.49 16.63 -7.19
CA PRO A 284 -0.96 16.48 -7.47
C PRO A 284 -1.47 15.05 -7.33
N GLN A 285 -0.74 14.05 -7.81
CA GLN A 285 -1.12 12.63 -7.69
C GLN A 285 -1.12 12.13 -6.23
N ALA A 286 -0.25 12.66 -5.36
CA ALA A 286 -0.27 12.34 -3.93
C ALA A 286 -1.48 13.00 -3.25
N ARG A 287 -1.79 14.25 -3.61
CA ARG A 287 -2.94 15.00 -3.08
C ARG A 287 -4.27 14.36 -3.47
N GLU A 288 -4.39 13.85 -4.68
CA GLU A 288 -5.59 13.16 -5.20
C GLU A 288 -6.02 11.97 -4.30
N LEU A 289 -5.06 11.33 -3.64
CA LEU A 289 -5.32 10.26 -2.67
C LEU A 289 -5.41 10.77 -1.23
N ALA A 290 -4.53 11.69 -0.85
CA ALA A 290 -4.41 12.13 0.54
C ALA A 290 -5.59 13.00 1.00
N ILE A 291 -6.12 13.88 0.15
CA ILE A 291 -7.23 14.77 0.51
C ILE A 291 -8.51 13.98 0.83
N PRO A 292 -9.04 13.13 -0.07
CA PRO A 292 -10.25 12.37 0.24
C PRO A 292 -10.05 11.35 1.38
N LEU A 293 -8.83 10.85 1.56
CA LEU A 293 -8.52 10.01 2.71
C LEU A 293 -8.58 10.81 4.03
N GLN A 294 -8.04 12.03 4.06
CA GLN A 294 -8.14 12.90 5.24
C GLN A 294 -9.60 13.20 5.59
N GLU A 295 -10.43 13.52 4.60
CA GLU A 295 -11.86 13.74 4.81
C GLU A 295 -12.52 12.50 5.44
N LYS A 296 -12.16 11.30 4.95
CA LYS A 296 -12.67 10.05 5.52
C LYS A 296 -12.21 9.81 6.95
N PHE A 297 -10.97 10.14 7.29
CA PHE A 297 -10.46 10.05 8.66
C PHE A 297 -11.16 11.03 9.61
N LYS A 298 -11.51 12.25 9.13
CA LYS A 298 -12.30 13.22 9.88
C LYS A 298 -13.75 12.74 10.13
N GLU A 299 -14.40 12.16 9.11
CA GLU A 299 -15.72 11.54 9.26
C GLU A 299 -15.71 10.44 10.34
N LEU A 300 -14.66 9.63 10.39
CA LEU A 300 -14.48 8.56 11.37
C LEU A 300 -13.96 9.05 12.73
N LYS A 301 -13.68 10.35 12.86
CA LYS A 301 -13.12 10.99 14.07
C LYS A 301 -11.76 10.40 14.52
N TRP A 302 -10.94 10.01 13.58
CA TRP A 302 -9.58 9.52 13.80
C TRP A 302 -8.53 10.63 13.76
N VAL A 303 -8.84 11.72 13.10
CA VAL A 303 -8.06 12.97 13.10
C VAL A 303 -8.99 14.16 13.17
N ASP A 304 -8.46 15.34 13.58
CA ASP A 304 -9.18 16.62 13.70
C ASP A 304 -9.45 17.27 12.32
#